data_12e578f8075c2a8b7e8722c496cf967e
#
_entry.id   12e578f8075c2a8b7e8722c496cf967e
#
_cell.length_a   1.000
_cell.length_b   1.000
_cell.length_c   1.000
_cell.angle_alpha   90.00
_cell.angle_beta   90.00
_cell.angle_gamma   90.00
#
_symmetry.space_group_name_H-M   'P 1'
#
loop_
_entity.id
_entity.type
_entity.pdbx_description
1 polymer ?
#
loop_
_entity_poly.entity_id
_entity_poly.type
_entity_poly.pdbx_seq_one_letter_code
_entity_poly.pdbx_strand_id
1 'polypeptide(L)'
;MLGVRPKKMMNMYIFDILRRNTDAEHPMTQREIQKRLESDYDMTVDRKAVKANLEDLINDGSYNIEYATKIRLIPNRLTGEVEKNEVLTGFYYDNIFTDSELRLLMDSVLFSRSIPTNNKKEMLGKLKDLSNKYF
;
A
#
# COMPACT_ATOMS: atom_id res chain seq x y z
N MET A 1 5.43 -9.22 -27.27
CA MET A 1 5.44 -10.26 -26.29
C MET A 1 5.66 -9.74 -24.91
N LEU A 2 4.90 -10.22 -24.03
CA LEU A 2 5.05 -9.85 -22.65
C LEU A 2 6.05 -10.78 -22.01
N GLY A 3 7.27 -10.31 -21.83
CA GLY A 3 8.29 -11.05 -21.12
C GLY A 3 7.99 -11.19 -19.64
N VAL A 4 8.86 -11.87 -18.92
CA VAL A 4 8.84 -11.92 -17.46
C VAL A 4 9.11 -10.51 -16.93
N ARG A 5 8.34 -10.09 -15.94
CA ARG A 5 8.54 -8.78 -15.31
C ARG A 5 9.89 -8.73 -14.59
N PRO A 6 10.67 -7.65 -14.75
CA PRO A 6 12.00 -7.60 -14.14
C PRO A 6 11.89 -7.44 -12.62
N LYS A 7 12.67 -8.23 -11.89
CA LYS A 7 12.70 -8.21 -10.43
C LYS A 7 13.09 -6.86 -9.84
N LYS A 8 13.88 -6.08 -10.56
CA LYS A 8 14.26 -4.72 -10.14
C LYS A 8 13.07 -3.76 -9.99
N MET A 9 11.93 -4.10 -10.60
CA MET A 9 10.69 -3.32 -10.50
C MET A 9 9.82 -3.73 -9.30
N MET A 10 10.28 -4.67 -8.49
CA MET A 10 9.49 -5.21 -7.38
C MET A 10 9.03 -4.13 -6.40
N ASN A 11 9.89 -3.18 -6.05
CA ASN A 11 9.54 -2.10 -5.14
C ASN A 11 8.41 -1.22 -5.69
N MET A 12 8.40 -0.96 -6.99
CA MET A 12 7.34 -0.20 -7.65
C MET A 12 6.01 -0.97 -7.65
N TYR A 13 6.07 -2.27 -7.87
CA TYR A 13 4.87 -3.12 -7.83
C TYR A 13 4.31 -3.22 -6.41
N ILE A 14 5.17 -3.36 -5.42
CA ILE A 14 4.76 -3.35 -4.01
C ILE A 14 4.10 -2.02 -3.66
N PHE A 15 4.69 -0.91 -4.06
CA PHE A 15 4.10 0.42 -3.87
C PHE A 15 2.72 0.53 -4.51
N ASP A 16 2.58 0.09 -5.75
CA ASP A 16 1.31 0.11 -6.46
C ASP A 16 0.23 -0.76 -5.78
N ILE A 17 0.61 -1.95 -5.34
CA ILE A 17 -0.28 -2.84 -4.59
C ILE A 17 -0.81 -2.15 -3.33
N LEU A 18 0.07 -1.55 -2.55
CA LEU A 18 -0.29 -0.89 -1.31
C LEU A 18 -1.17 0.35 -1.58
N ARG A 19 -0.81 1.14 -2.56
CA ARG A 19 -1.55 2.34 -2.91
C ARG A 19 -3.00 2.04 -3.32
N ARG A 20 -3.21 0.96 -4.05
CA ARG A 20 -4.54 0.60 -4.56
C ARG A 20 -5.38 -0.22 -3.60
N ASN A 21 -4.75 -0.98 -2.71
CA ASN A 21 -5.43 -2.02 -1.94
C ASN A 21 -5.39 -1.81 -0.44
N THR A 22 -4.79 -0.75 0.07
CA THR A 22 -4.63 -0.56 1.51
C THR A 22 -4.98 0.86 1.96
N ASP A 23 -5.28 0.97 3.24
CA ASP A 23 -5.35 2.19 4.02
C ASP A 23 -5.14 1.83 5.50
N ALA A 24 -5.25 2.80 6.41
CA ALA A 24 -5.03 2.57 7.84
C ALA A 24 -6.00 1.54 8.43
N GLU A 25 -7.20 1.43 7.88
CA GLU A 25 -8.21 0.47 8.33
C GLU A 25 -8.09 -0.89 7.65
N HIS A 26 -7.36 -0.94 6.53
CA HIS A 26 -7.20 -2.15 5.72
C HIS A 26 -5.71 -2.37 5.42
N PRO A 27 -4.88 -2.62 6.44
CA PRO A 27 -3.47 -2.92 6.21
C PRO A 27 -3.31 -4.31 5.57
N MET A 28 -2.18 -4.52 4.92
CA MET A 28 -1.85 -5.76 4.24
C MET A 28 -0.60 -6.38 4.86
N THR A 29 -0.64 -7.70 5.11
CA THR A 29 0.53 -8.41 5.61
C THR A 29 1.55 -8.63 4.51
N GLN A 30 2.79 -8.92 4.90
CA GLN A 30 3.85 -9.24 3.94
C GLN A 30 3.48 -10.44 3.07
N ARG A 31 2.83 -11.44 3.65
CA ARG A 31 2.38 -12.63 2.93
C ARG A 31 1.32 -12.29 1.88
N GLU A 32 0.39 -11.41 2.22
CA GLU A 32 -0.63 -10.96 1.28
C GLU A 32 -0.01 -10.16 0.12
N ILE A 33 1.00 -9.33 0.41
CA ILE A 33 1.75 -8.60 -0.62
C ILE A 33 2.45 -9.59 -1.56
N GLN A 34 3.09 -10.61 -1.00
CA GLN A 34 3.74 -11.66 -1.79
C GLN A 34 2.76 -12.37 -2.73
N LYS A 35 1.57 -12.69 -2.22
CA LYS A 35 0.50 -13.31 -3.02
C LYS A 35 0.02 -12.39 -4.13
N ARG A 36 -0.11 -11.10 -3.86
CA ARG A 36 -0.51 -10.11 -4.85
C ARG A 36 0.53 -9.93 -5.95
N LEU A 37 1.81 -9.94 -5.61
CA LEU A 37 2.89 -9.92 -6.61
C LEU A 37 2.75 -11.11 -7.57
N GLU A 38 2.42 -12.26 -7.04
CA GLU A 38 2.23 -13.47 -7.85
C GLU A 38 0.98 -13.37 -8.73
N SER A 39 -0.16 -12.97 -8.16
CA SER A 39 -1.45 -12.93 -8.88
C SER A 39 -1.57 -11.77 -9.84
N ASP A 40 -1.11 -10.58 -9.48
CA ASP A 40 -1.33 -9.36 -10.26
C ASP A 40 -0.18 -9.04 -11.21
N TYR A 41 1.03 -9.45 -10.88
CA TYR A 41 2.25 -9.15 -11.64
C TYR A 41 2.98 -10.37 -12.14
N ASP A 42 2.43 -11.56 -11.91
CA ASP A 42 3.05 -12.84 -12.31
C ASP A 42 4.52 -12.93 -11.86
N MET A 43 4.77 -12.49 -10.64
CA MET A 43 6.11 -12.41 -10.06
C MET A 43 6.21 -13.30 -8.83
N THR A 44 6.95 -14.40 -8.95
CA THR A 44 7.28 -15.29 -7.84
C THR A 44 8.54 -14.80 -7.17
N VAL A 45 8.43 -14.39 -5.92
CA VAL A 45 9.53 -13.83 -5.15
C VAL A 45 9.58 -14.47 -3.76
N ASP A 46 10.75 -14.47 -3.17
CA ASP A 46 10.88 -15.01 -1.83
C ASP A 46 10.51 -13.96 -0.77
N ARG A 47 10.28 -14.44 0.42
CA ARG A 47 9.86 -13.64 1.57
C ARG A 47 10.91 -12.56 1.95
N LYS A 48 12.19 -12.90 1.84
CA LYS A 48 13.28 -11.98 2.19
C LYS A 48 13.35 -10.79 1.22
N ALA A 49 13.12 -11.05 -0.07
CA ALA A 49 13.11 -9.99 -1.08
C ALA A 49 11.96 -9.01 -0.86
N VAL A 50 10.77 -9.51 -0.55
CA VAL A 50 9.61 -8.67 -0.24
C VAL A 50 9.89 -7.81 0.99
N LYS A 51 10.41 -8.40 2.05
CA LYS A 51 10.76 -7.68 3.28
C LYS A 51 11.79 -6.59 3.04
N ALA A 52 12.85 -6.88 2.30
CA ALA A 52 13.90 -5.91 1.99
C ALA A 52 13.34 -4.72 1.21
N ASN A 53 12.50 -4.96 0.21
CA ASN A 53 11.88 -3.90 -0.56
C ASN A 53 10.92 -3.05 0.27
N LEU A 54 10.15 -3.66 1.17
CA LEU A 54 9.27 -2.94 2.08
C LEU A 54 10.06 -2.05 3.03
N GLU A 55 11.15 -2.57 3.59
CA GLU A 55 12.03 -1.80 4.47
C GLU A 55 12.65 -0.60 3.74
N ASP A 56 13.06 -0.79 2.49
CA ASP A 56 13.62 0.29 1.68
C ASP A 56 12.58 1.39 1.43
N LEU A 57 11.34 1.03 1.11
CA LEU A 57 10.26 1.99 0.90
C LEU A 57 9.94 2.77 2.18
N ILE A 58 9.92 2.09 3.32
CA ILE A 58 9.63 2.72 4.62
C ILE A 58 10.79 3.64 5.03
N ASN A 59 12.02 3.18 4.91
CA ASN A 59 13.21 3.91 5.34
C ASN A 59 13.46 5.15 4.49
N ASP A 60 13.10 5.13 3.22
CA ASP A 60 13.19 6.30 2.35
C ASP A 60 12.26 7.43 2.85
N GLY A 61 11.08 7.08 3.34
CA GLY A 61 10.13 8.05 3.90
C GLY A 61 9.38 8.90 2.89
N SER A 62 9.68 8.76 1.59
CA SER A 62 9.04 9.58 0.54
C SER A 62 7.74 9.00 -0.01
N TYR A 63 7.44 7.75 0.32
CA TYR A 63 6.37 6.99 -0.33
C TYR A 63 5.12 6.78 0.53
N ASN A 64 5.09 7.38 1.72
CA ASN A 64 3.93 7.32 2.64
C ASN A 64 3.50 5.90 2.99
N ILE A 65 4.46 4.98 3.10
CA ILE A 65 4.19 3.63 3.56
C ILE A 65 4.34 3.57 5.07
N GLU A 66 3.26 3.20 5.73
CA GLU A 66 3.19 3.04 7.17
C GLU A 66 3.04 1.56 7.54
N TYR A 67 3.29 1.25 8.79
CA TYR A 67 3.22 -0.12 9.27
C TYR A 67 2.75 -0.18 10.72
N ALA A 68 2.16 -1.31 11.08
CA ALA A 68 1.85 -1.66 12.46
C ALA A 68 2.88 -2.65 12.99
N THR A 69 3.17 -2.57 14.27
CA THR A 69 4.07 -3.51 14.93
C THR A 69 3.29 -4.38 15.92
N LYS A 70 3.78 -5.60 16.11
CA LYS A 70 3.27 -6.52 17.12
C LYS A 70 4.43 -7.01 17.95
N ILE A 71 4.23 -7.05 19.26
CA ILE A 71 5.21 -7.64 20.16
C ILE A 71 5.01 -9.14 20.16
N ARG A 72 6.06 -9.86 19.76
CA ARG A 72 6.07 -11.32 19.82
C ARG A 72 6.96 -11.75 20.98
N LEU A 73 6.45 -12.62 21.83
CA LEU A 73 7.20 -13.23 22.91
C LEU A 73 7.91 -14.48 22.36
N ILE A 74 9.24 -14.44 22.32
CA ILE A 74 10.03 -15.57 21.85
C ILE A 74 10.82 -16.12 23.04
N PRO A 75 10.64 -17.39 23.39
CA PRO A 75 11.45 -18.00 24.46
C PRO A 75 12.90 -18.16 23.98
N ASN A 76 13.84 -17.69 24.81
CA ASN A 76 15.26 -17.92 24.58
C ASN A 76 15.60 -19.35 25.02
N ARG A 77 16.02 -20.17 24.06
CA ARG A 77 16.35 -21.58 24.32
C ARG A 77 17.57 -21.79 25.22
N LEU A 78 18.45 -20.80 25.29
CA LEU A 78 19.69 -20.87 26.08
C LEU A 78 19.48 -20.46 27.52
N THR A 79 18.66 -19.44 27.79
CA THR A 79 18.44 -18.88 29.12
C THR A 79 17.11 -19.23 29.73
N GLY A 80 16.17 -19.71 28.93
CA GLY A 80 14.77 -19.97 29.35
C GLY A 80 13.94 -18.72 29.57
N GLU A 81 14.51 -17.54 29.33
CA GLU A 81 13.79 -16.26 29.45
C GLU A 81 13.01 -15.97 28.19
N VAL A 82 11.90 -15.23 28.33
CA VAL A 82 11.07 -14.79 27.21
C VAL A 82 11.53 -13.42 26.77
N GLU A 83 11.96 -13.31 25.54
CA GLU A 83 12.34 -12.04 24.92
C GLU A 83 11.19 -11.43 24.15
N LYS A 84 11.11 -10.09 24.18
CA LYS A 84 10.11 -9.32 23.43
C LYS A 84 10.76 -8.84 22.14
N ASN A 85 10.20 -9.27 21.00
CA ASN A 85 10.60 -8.79 19.68
C ASN A 85 9.47 -8.04 19.02
N GLU A 86 9.77 -6.88 18.44
CA GLU A 86 8.83 -6.17 17.58
C GLU A 86 8.87 -6.77 16.17
N VAL A 87 7.69 -7.11 15.65
CA VAL A 87 7.52 -7.64 14.30
C VAL A 87 6.59 -6.73 13.53
N LEU A 88 6.97 -6.36 12.31
CA LEU A 88 6.12 -5.59 11.41
C LEU A 88 4.99 -6.49 10.93
N THR A 89 3.74 -6.10 11.16
CA THR A 89 2.58 -6.97 10.90
C THR A 89 1.66 -6.49 9.80
N GLY A 90 1.54 -5.22 9.59
CA GLY A 90 0.65 -4.69 8.57
C GLY A 90 1.26 -3.48 7.89
N PHE A 91 1.08 -3.40 6.60
CA PHE A 91 1.61 -2.31 5.78
C PHE A 91 0.45 -1.64 5.05
N TYR A 92 0.49 -0.32 4.97
CA TYR A 92 -0.52 0.42 4.24
C TYR A 92 0.04 1.71 3.69
N TYR A 93 -0.58 2.18 2.62
CA TYR A 93 -0.31 3.49 2.05
C TYR A 93 -1.17 4.52 2.78
N ASP A 94 -0.52 5.54 3.33
CA ASP A 94 -1.22 6.65 3.97
C ASP A 94 -1.62 7.67 2.91
N ASN A 95 -2.89 7.67 2.56
CA ASN A 95 -3.41 8.52 1.49
C ASN A 95 -3.20 10.01 1.82
N ILE A 96 -2.85 10.78 0.79
CA ILE A 96 -2.63 12.23 0.90
C ILE A 96 -3.91 12.92 1.36
N PHE A 97 -5.05 12.52 0.79
CA PHE A 97 -6.36 13.04 1.16
C PHE A 97 -7.12 12.02 2.01
N THR A 98 -7.79 12.51 3.06
CA THR A 98 -8.80 11.70 3.74
C THR A 98 -10.01 11.51 2.83
N ASP A 99 -10.84 10.52 3.11
CA ASP A 99 -12.07 10.29 2.36
C ASP A 99 -12.98 11.52 2.38
N SER A 100 -13.07 12.20 3.52
CA SER A 100 -13.88 13.42 3.67
C SER A 100 -13.33 14.57 2.81
N GLU A 101 -12.02 14.75 2.81
CA GLU A 101 -11.37 15.77 1.98
C GLU A 101 -11.59 15.48 0.49
N LEU A 102 -11.43 14.24 0.08
CA LEU A 102 -11.60 13.83 -1.32
C LEU A 102 -13.06 14.00 -1.76
N ARG A 103 -14.02 13.64 -0.91
CA ARG A 103 -15.44 13.87 -1.18
C ARG A 103 -15.75 15.35 -1.36
N LEU A 104 -15.18 16.21 -0.52
CA LEU A 104 -15.37 17.65 -0.62
C LEU A 104 -14.85 18.17 -1.97
N LEU A 105 -13.69 17.70 -2.40
CA LEU A 105 -13.13 18.06 -3.71
C LEU A 105 -14.03 17.57 -4.86
N MET A 106 -14.50 16.34 -4.77
CA MET A 106 -15.41 15.76 -5.78
C MET A 106 -16.73 16.52 -5.85
N ASP A 107 -17.32 16.87 -4.71
CA ASP A 107 -18.55 17.67 -4.66
C ASP A 107 -18.33 19.06 -5.25
N SER A 108 -17.19 19.67 -5.00
CA SER A 108 -16.84 20.96 -5.57
C SER A 108 -16.78 20.93 -7.10
N VAL A 109 -16.28 19.85 -7.69
CA VAL A 109 -16.30 19.64 -9.13
C VAL A 109 -17.72 19.39 -9.62
N LEU A 110 -18.45 18.51 -8.93
CA LEU A 110 -19.81 18.10 -9.35
C LEU A 110 -20.78 19.30 -9.39
N PHE A 111 -20.72 20.18 -8.41
CA PHE A 111 -21.61 21.33 -8.30
C PHE A 111 -21.05 22.61 -8.93
N SER A 112 -19.89 22.56 -9.54
CA SER A 112 -19.32 23.71 -10.25
C SER A 112 -20.13 24.06 -11.50
N ARG A 113 -20.48 25.33 -11.64
CA ARG A 113 -21.17 25.85 -12.86
C ARG A 113 -20.20 26.15 -13.99
N SER A 114 -18.92 26.28 -13.68
CA SER A 114 -17.88 26.67 -14.65
C SER A 114 -17.33 25.49 -15.43
N ILE A 115 -17.57 24.25 -14.98
CA ILE A 115 -17.02 23.05 -15.59
C ILE A 115 -18.09 22.36 -16.46
N PRO A 116 -17.82 22.14 -17.75
CA PRO A 116 -18.76 21.39 -18.62
C PRO A 116 -18.97 19.96 -18.12
N THR A 117 -20.14 19.39 -18.35
CA THR A 117 -20.54 18.06 -17.85
C THR A 117 -19.57 16.96 -18.25
N ASN A 118 -19.08 16.97 -19.49
CA ASN A 118 -18.10 15.96 -19.95
C ASN A 118 -16.80 16.03 -19.19
N ASN A 119 -16.33 17.24 -18.90
CA ASN A 119 -15.10 17.46 -18.13
C ASN A 119 -15.28 17.07 -16.67
N LYS A 120 -16.49 17.24 -16.12
CA LYS A 120 -16.77 16.80 -14.74
C LYS A 120 -16.58 15.30 -14.57
N LYS A 121 -17.07 14.48 -15.48
CA LYS A 121 -16.92 13.02 -15.42
C LYS A 121 -15.44 12.61 -15.44
N GLU A 122 -14.68 13.22 -16.32
CA GLU A 122 -13.24 12.96 -16.43
C GLU A 122 -12.50 13.37 -15.16
N MET A 123 -12.78 14.56 -14.64
CA MET A 123 -12.15 15.06 -13.40
C MET A 123 -12.52 14.23 -12.19
N LEU A 124 -13.80 13.83 -12.06
CA LEU A 124 -14.25 12.97 -10.97
C LEU A 124 -13.56 11.61 -11.00
N GLY A 125 -13.38 11.02 -12.18
CA GLY A 125 -12.64 9.78 -12.35
C GLY A 125 -11.19 9.91 -11.89
N LYS A 126 -10.52 10.99 -12.24
CA LYS A 126 -9.14 11.26 -11.83
C LYS A 126 -9.03 11.49 -10.33
N LEU A 127 -9.96 12.23 -9.73
CA LEU A 127 -9.99 12.45 -8.28
C LEU A 127 -10.20 11.15 -7.51
N LYS A 128 -11.09 10.30 -8.00
CA LYS A 128 -11.34 8.99 -7.40
C LYS A 128 -10.07 8.13 -7.38
N ASP A 129 -9.23 8.23 -8.41
CA ASP A 129 -7.97 7.51 -8.50
C ASP A 129 -6.91 7.97 -7.47
N LEU A 130 -7.14 9.09 -6.80
CA LEU A 130 -6.29 9.54 -5.69
C LEU A 130 -6.52 8.74 -4.41
N SER A 131 -7.51 7.88 -4.38
CA SER A 131 -7.77 6.97 -3.28
C SER A 131 -7.59 5.51 -3.73
N ASN A 132 -8.10 4.59 -2.95
CA ASN A 132 -7.97 3.16 -3.19
C ASN A 132 -9.33 2.51 -3.45
N LYS A 133 -9.35 1.19 -3.56
CA LYS A 133 -10.58 0.43 -3.84
C LYS A 133 -11.65 0.53 -2.74
N TYR A 134 -11.29 0.99 -1.55
CA TYR A 134 -12.22 1.12 -0.42
C TYR A 134 -12.94 2.47 -0.37
N PHE A 135 -12.57 3.39 -1.23
CA PHE A 135 -13.21 4.71 -1.29
C PHE A 135 -14.64 4.70 -1.85
#